data_3b3ccab147d424aa71862f6bd1f5a80c
#
_entry.id   3b3ccab147d424aa71862f6bd1f5a80c
#
_cell.length_a   1.000
_cell.length_b   1.000
_cell.length_c   1.000
_cell.angle_alpha   90.00
_cell.angle_beta   90.00
_cell.angle_gamma   90.00
#
_symmetry.space_group_name_H-M   'P 1'
#
loop_
_entity.id
_entity.type
_entity.pdbx_description
1 polymer ?
#
loop_
_entity_poly.entity_id
_entity_poly.type
_entity_poly.pdbx_seq_one_letter_code
_entity_poly.pdbx_strand_id
1 'polypeptide(L)'
;MISVCVAAFNGEKYIEEQILSVLGNLDSQDEIIISDDGSSDRTRRIVDDLAEKDWRIRIIDGPRKGLIKNFENAIVHSKGDIIFLCDQDDVWKDNKVKTVLDIFENTDCTLVMHDACIVDSNLSISGCSFFEFKKCKKGYWRNLIKNSYIGCCMAFKRSILDYAIPFPDNIPMHDQWIGLLSERVGTVEFCNEQLLLYRRHSNNASEMTHLPLGEMVKNRAIMLKCINKRIREKKWY
;
A
#
# COMPACT_ATOMS: atom_id res chain seq x y z
N MET A 1 -5.73 -10.31 -13.82
CA MET A 1 -4.79 -9.17 -14.06
C MET A 1 -4.48 -8.48 -12.74
N ILE A 2 -3.20 -8.12 -12.53
CA ILE A 2 -2.73 -7.41 -11.33
C ILE A 2 -2.39 -5.98 -11.70
N SER A 3 -2.66 -5.03 -10.79
CA SER A 3 -2.09 -3.68 -10.84
C SER A 3 -1.25 -3.44 -9.59
N VAL A 4 -0.02 -3.00 -9.78
CA VAL A 4 0.82 -2.49 -8.69
C VAL A 4 0.78 -0.97 -8.72
N CYS A 5 0.25 -0.37 -7.65
CA CYS A 5 0.10 1.08 -7.50
C CYS A 5 1.25 1.63 -6.65
N VAL A 6 2.10 2.45 -7.26
CA VAL A 6 3.27 3.07 -6.64
C VAL A 6 3.02 4.56 -6.45
N ALA A 7 3.21 5.06 -5.23
CA ALA A 7 3.25 6.49 -4.96
C ALA A 7 4.70 6.96 -4.90
N ALA A 8 5.10 7.83 -5.85
CA ALA A 8 6.46 8.33 -5.97
C ALA A 8 6.55 9.82 -5.65
N PHE A 9 7.59 10.19 -4.90
CA PHE A 9 8.01 11.58 -4.66
C PHE A 9 9.46 11.63 -4.18
N ASN A 10 10.36 12.20 -4.99
CA ASN A 10 11.80 12.32 -4.69
C ASN A 10 12.44 11.00 -4.24
N GLY A 11 12.22 9.94 -5.04
CA GLY A 11 12.66 8.57 -4.77
C GLY A 11 13.85 8.10 -5.59
N GLU A 12 14.62 9.00 -6.24
CA GLU A 12 15.69 8.66 -7.19
C GLU A 12 16.69 7.61 -6.70
N LYS A 13 16.85 7.51 -5.37
CA LYS A 13 17.83 6.61 -4.75
C LYS A 13 17.40 5.14 -4.79
N TYR A 14 16.10 4.86 -4.76
CA TYR A 14 15.61 3.51 -4.52
C TYR A 14 14.60 3.00 -5.57
N ILE A 15 13.95 3.92 -6.30
CA ILE A 15 12.80 3.60 -7.15
C ILE A 15 13.13 2.61 -8.27
N GLU A 16 14.36 2.65 -8.81
CA GLU A 16 14.79 1.70 -9.84
C GLU A 16 14.84 0.28 -9.28
N GLU A 17 15.50 0.08 -8.15
CA GLU A 17 15.61 -1.22 -7.48
C GLU A 17 14.21 -1.75 -7.09
N GLN A 18 13.35 -0.87 -6.58
CA GLN A 18 11.97 -1.22 -6.24
C GLN A 18 11.19 -1.70 -7.48
N ILE A 19 11.17 -0.94 -8.57
CA ILE A 19 10.44 -1.31 -9.79
C ILE A 19 10.97 -2.62 -10.38
N LEU A 20 12.28 -2.81 -10.44
CA LEU A 20 12.87 -4.06 -10.94
C LEU A 20 12.48 -5.27 -10.10
N SER A 21 12.41 -5.12 -8.77
CA SER A 21 11.94 -6.20 -7.89
C SER A 21 10.46 -6.54 -8.07
N VAL A 22 9.64 -5.54 -8.40
CA VAL A 22 8.22 -5.73 -8.75
C VAL A 22 8.08 -6.47 -10.07
N LEU A 23 8.79 -6.03 -11.10
CA LEU A 23 8.74 -6.62 -12.46
C LEU A 23 9.04 -8.13 -12.47
N GLY A 24 9.96 -8.58 -11.60
CA GLY A 24 10.30 -9.99 -11.44
C GLY A 24 9.14 -10.87 -10.93
N ASN A 25 8.11 -10.27 -10.36
CA ASN A 25 6.92 -10.94 -9.83
C ASN A 25 5.73 -10.92 -10.80
N LEU A 26 5.75 -10.13 -11.87
CA LEU A 26 4.60 -9.83 -12.70
C LEU A 26 4.61 -10.59 -14.03
N ASP A 27 3.44 -11.04 -14.45
CA ASP A 27 3.20 -11.60 -15.77
C ASP A 27 3.03 -10.51 -16.84
N SER A 28 3.01 -10.91 -18.11
CA SER A 28 2.93 -10.00 -19.26
C SER A 28 1.63 -9.20 -19.35
N GLN A 29 0.55 -9.60 -18.68
CA GLN A 29 -0.73 -8.90 -18.66
C GLN A 29 -0.92 -7.95 -17.49
N ASP A 30 0.03 -7.94 -16.55
CA ASP A 30 -0.02 -7.10 -15.36
C ASP A 30 0.54 -5.70 -15.62
N GLU A 31 0.30 -4.77 -14.70
CA GLU A 31 0.74 -3.39 -14.85
C GLU A 31 1.33 -2.80 -13.57
N ILE A 32 2.25 -1.86 -13.72
CA ILE A 32 2.77 -1.00 -12.66
C ILE A 32 2.33 0.43 -12.98
N ILE A 33 1.56 1.05 -12.08
CA ILE A 33 1.14 2.45 -12.19
C ILE A 33 1.94 3.26 -11.19
N ILE A 34 2.82 4.12 -11.67
CA ILE A 34 3.60 5.03 -10.85
C ILE A 34 2.96 6.42 -10.91
N SER A 35 2.42 6.90 -9.80
CA SER A 35 1.93 8.27 -9.65
C SER A 35 3.04 9.13 -9.04
N ASP A 36 3.59 10.06 -9.82
CA ASP A 36 4.66 10.97 -9.39
C ASP A 36 4.09 12.29 -8.89
N ASP A 37 4.16 12.54 -7.58
CA ASP A 37 3.56 13.70 -6.91
C ASP A 37 4.34 15.02 -7.12
N GLY A 38 5.10 15.07 -8.23
CA GLY A 38 5.87 16.23 -8.65
C GLY A 38 7.30 16.22 -8.14
N SER A 39 8.00 15.10 -8.32
CA SER A 39 9.42 14.96 -7.98
C SER A 39 10.28 16.03 -8.64
N SER A 40 11.26 16.52 -7.91
CA SER A 40 12.25 17.50 -8.37
C SER A 40 13.64 16.91 -8.61
N ASP A 41 13.84 15.65 -8.23
CA ASP A 41 15.05 14.87 -8.46
C ASP A 41 14.94 14.04 -9.76
N ARG A 42 15.78 13.01 -9.94
CA ARG A 42 15.77 12.16 -11.13
C ARG A 42 14.70 11.07 -11.15
N THR A 43 13.81 11.00 -10.16
CA THR A 43 12.77 9.96 -10.04
C THR A 43 12.02 9.78 -11.36
N ARG A 44 11.46 10.88 -11.90
CA ARG A 44 10.67 10.85 -13.14
C ARG A 44 11.46 10.26 -14.30
N ARG A 45 12.67 10.75 -14.50
CA ARG A 45 13.56 10.29 -15.58
C ARG A 45 13.88 8.79 -15.46
N ILE A 46 14.19 8.31 -14.25
CA ILE A 46 14.48 6.88 -14.02
C ILE A 46 13.29 6.03 -14.42
N VAL A 47 12.07 6.44 -14.04
CA VAL A 47 10.85 5.70 -14.37
C VAL A 47 10.55 5.75 -15.88
N ASP A 48 10.72 6.91 -16.52
CA ASP A 48 10.57 7.03 -17.99
C ASP A 48 11.53 6.10 -18.73
N ASP A 49 12.81 6.07 -18.33
CA ASP A 49 13.85 5.19 -18.91
C ASP A 49 13.51 3.68 -18.73
N LEU A 50 12.81 3.30 -17.64
CA LEU A 50 12.32 1.94 -17.40
C LEU A 50 11.06 1.64 -18.23
N ALA A 51 10.14 2.59 -18.36
CA ALA A 51 8.90 2.44 -19.12
C ALA A 51 9.16 2.29 -20.62
N GLU A 52 10.25 2.89 -21.14
CA GLU A 52 10.69 2.66 -22.53
C GLU A 52 11.13 1.20 -22.79
N LYS A 53 11.58 0.48 -21.74
CA LYS A 53 12.10 -0.90 -21.83
C LYS A 53 11.03 -1.95 -21.52
N ASP A 54 10.02 -1.58 -20.72
CA ASP A 54 8.97 -2.52 -20.27
C ASP A 54 7.60 -1.84 -20.30
N TRP A 55 6.76 -2.28 -21.22
CA TRP A 55 5.42 -1.75 -21.46
C TRP A 55 4.44 -1.92 -20.30
N ARG A 56 4.75 -2.76 -19.31
CA ARG A 56 3.95 -2.93 -18.08
C ARG A 56 4.06 -1.71 -17.16
N ILE A 57 5.07 -0.88 -17.34
CA ILE A 57 5.30 0.33 -16.54
C ILE A 57 4.58 1.51 -17.16
N ARG A 58 3.79 2.21 -16.36
CA ARG A 58 3.14 3.46 -16.75
C ARG A 58 3.30 4.51 -15.67
N ILE A 59 3.90 5.64 -16.02
CA ILE A 59 4.00 6.80 -15.14
C ILE A 59 2.90 7.80 -15.45
N ILE A 60 2.30 8.36 -14.40
CA ILE A 60 1.27 9.41 -14.47
C ILE A 60 1.63 10.57 -13.55
N ASP A 61 1.11 11.75 -13.87
CA ASP A 61 1.26 12.91 -13.01
C ASP A 61 0.40 12.76 -11.76
N GLY A 62 1.03 12.90 -10.60
CA GLY A 62 0.35 12.92 -9.30
C GLY A 62 -0.34 14.26 -9.04
N PRO A 63 -1.28 14.31 -8.10
CA PRO A 63 -2.09 15.48 -7.83
C PRO A 63 -1.33 16.58 -7.06
N ARG A 64 -0.10 16.36 -6.64
CA ARG A 64 0.72 17.25 -5.77
C ARG A 64 0.03 17.56 -4.45
N LYS A 65 -0.59 16.56 -3.85
CA LYS A 65 -1.38 16.66 -2.61
C LYS A 65 -0.94 15.67 -1.54
N GLY A 66 0.28 15.14 -1.68
CA GLY A 66 0.89 14.22 -0.72
C GLY A 66 0.46 12.76 -0.88
N LEU A 67 1.06 11.93 -0.04
CA LEU A 67 1.06 10.47 -0.14
C LEU A 67 -0.34 9.85 -0.34
N ILE A 68 -1.32 10.25 0.48
CA ILE A 68 -2.67 9.66 0.45
C ILE A 68 -3.35 9.88 -0.91
N LYS A 69 -3.29 11.11 -1.42
CA LYS A 69 -3.91 11.46 -2.71
C LYS A 69 -3.09 10.93 -3.89
N ASN A 70 -1.80 10.74 -3.70
CA ASN A 70 -0.94 10.14 -4.70
C ASN A 70 -1.26 8.64 -4.89
N PHE A 71 -1.45 7.89 -3.80
CA PHE A 71 -1.98 6.51 -3.87
C PHE A 71 -3.38 6.46 -4.48
N GLU A 72 -4.29 7.35 -4.08
CA GLU A 72 -5.63 7.42 -4.69
C GLU A 72 -5.54 7.59 -6.20
N ASN A 73 -4.67 8.47 -6.68
CA ASN A 73 -4.46 8.72 -8.10
C ASN A 73 -3.95 7.46 -8.84
N ALA A 74 -2.95 6.75 -8.29
CA ALA A 74 -2.47 5.50 -8.86
C ALA A 74 -3.57 4.43 -8.93
N ILE A 75 -4.33 4.26 -7.84
CA ILE A 75 -5.43 3.28 -7.74
C ILE A 75 -6.54 3.56 -8.76
N VAL A 76 -6.96 4.81 -8.92
CA VAL A 76 -8.02 5.20 -9.87
C VAL A 76 -7.61 4.91 -11.32
N HIS A 77 -6.33 5.01 -11.64
CA HIS A 77 -5.81 4.73 -12.98
C HIS A 77 -5.46 3.24 -13.21
N SER A 78 -5.56 2.39 -12.19
CA SER A 78 -5.30 0.95 -12.28
C SER A 78 -6.47 0.18 -12.92
N LYS A 79 -6.19 -0.98 -13.53
CA LYS A 79 -7.19 -1.82 -14.25
C LYS A 79 -7.30 -3.25 -13.70
N GLY A 80 -6.31 -3.71 -12.94
CA GLY A 80 -6.24 -5.09 -12.44
C GLY A 80 -7.35 -5.42 -11.44
N ASP A 81 -7.72 -6.69 -11.37
CA ASP A 81 -8.73 -7.23 -10.45
C ASP A 81 -8.19 -7.30 -9.00
N ILE A 82 -6.88 -7.45 -8.89
CA ILE A 82 -6.13 -7.42 -7.63
C ILE A 82 -5.16 -6.25 -7.69
N ILE A 83 -5.18 -5.43 -6.64
CA ILE A 83 -4.39 -4.22 -6.52
C ILE A 83 -3.40 -4.38 -5.38
N PHE A 84 -2.13 -4.23 -5.67
CA PHE A 84 -1.05 -4.14 -4.69
C PHE A 84 -0.68 -2.68 -4.47
N LEU A 85 -0.52 -2.27 -3.22
CA LEU A 85 0.13 -1.00 -2.89
C LEU A 85 1.63 -1.20 -2.79
N CYS A 86 2.40 -0.20 -3.21
CA CYS A 86 3.84 -0.27 -3.24
C CYS A 86 4.45 1.09 -2.90
N ASP A 87 5.30 1.14 -1.89
CA ASP A 87 6.13 2.30 -1.60
C ASP A 87 7.34 2.31 -2.56
N GLN A 88 7.96 3.46 -2.78
CA GLN A 88 9.01 3.64 -3.79
C GLN A 88 10.40 3.12 -3.37
N ASP A 89 10.57 2.68 -2.12
CA ASP A 89 11.87 2.53 -1.46
C ASP A 89 12.13 1.16 -0.82
N ASP A 90 11.23 0.19 -1.03
CA ASP A 90 11.35 -1.18 -0.55
C ASP A 90 11.95 -2.13 -1.60
N VAL A 91 11.97 -3.44 -1.33
CA VAL A 91 12.30 -4.48 -2.30
C VAL A 91 11.37 -5.67 -2.13
N TRP A 92 10.69 -6.09 -3.20
CA TRP A 92 9.83 -7.27 -3.20
C TRP A 92 10.65 -8.56 -3.27
N LYS A 93 10.22 -9.59 -2.55
CA LYS A 93 10.75 -10.95 -2.73
C LYS A 93 10.05 -11.64 -3.91
N ASP A 94 10.75 -12.55 -4.58
CA ASP A 94 10.30 -13.20 -5.82
C ASP A 94 9.01 -13.98 -5.71
N ASN A 95 8.62 -14.41 -4.49
CA ASN A 95 7.40 -15.17 -4.25
C ASN A 95 6.21 -14.32 -3.78
N LYS A 96 6.34 -12.98 -3.72
CA LYS A 96 5.31 -12.13 -3.10
C LYS A 96 3.96 -12.24 -3.82
N VAL A 97 3.93 -12.04 -5.12
CA VAL A 97 2.68 -12.08 -5.88
C VAL A 97 2.08 -13.47 -5.82
N LYS A 98 2.88 -14.51 -6.08
CA LYS A 98 2.40 -15.90 -6.03
C LYS A 98 1.75 -16.25 -4.69
N THR A 99 2.44 -15.99 -3.58
CA THR A 99 1.92 -16.29 -2.23
C THR A 99 0.60 -15.55 -1.96
N VAL A 100 0.52 -14.28 -2.35
CA VAL A 100 -0.71 -13.48 -2.14
C VAL A 100 -1.87 -13.98 -2.99
N LEU A 101 -1.61 -14.36 -4.26
CA LEU A 101 -2.63 -14.92 -5.14
C LEU A 101 -3.13 -16.28 -4.63
N ASP A 102 -2.23 -17.15 -4.19
CA ASP A 102 -2.59 -18.45 -3.58
C ASP A 102 -3.55 -18.26 -2.39
N ILE A 103 -3.38 -17.19 -1.59
CA ILE A 103 -4.32 -16.89 -0.49
C ILE A 103 -5.68 -16.43 -1.04
N PHE A 104 -5.72 -15.55 -2.04
CA PHE A 104 -6.98 -15.11 -2.64
C PHE A 104 -7.76 -16.23 -3.31
N GLU A 105 -7.07 -17.22 -3.88
CA GLU A 105 -7.68 -18.39 -4.52
C GLU A 105 -8.24 -19.38 -3.50
N ASN A 106 -7.57 -19.54 -2.37
CA ASN A 106 -7.94 -20.50 -1.34
C ASN A 106 -8.85 -19.93 -0.24
N THR A 107 -9.18 -18.64 -0.30
CA THR A 107 -10.04 -17.97 0.69
C THR A 107 -10.97 -16.96 0.02
N ASP A 108 -12.07 -16.61 0.69
CA ASP A 108 -13.00 -15.57 0.23
C ASP A 108 -12.56 -14.17 0.69
N CYS A 109 -11.28 -13.98 1.04
CA CYS A 109 -10.83 -12.69 1.54
C CYS A 109 -10.85 -11.62 0.44
N THR A 110 -11.06 -10.39 0.87
CA THR A 110 -11.06 -9.20 0.03
C THR A 110 -9.75 -8.43 0.11
N LEU A 111 -8.96 -8.69 1.17
CA LEU A 111 -7.66 -8.09 1.40
C LEU A 111 -6.71 -9.10 2.04
N VAL A 112 -5.48 -9.12 1.56
CA VAL A 112 -4.35 -9.83 2.17
C VAL A 112 -3.35 -8.79 2.69
N MET A 113 -2.91 -8.96 3.93
CA MET A 113 -1.78 -8.25 4.52
C MET A 113 -0.68 -9.26 4.87
N HIS A 114 0.50 -9.13 4.29
CA HIS A 114 1.64 -9.99 4.59
C HIS A 114 2.66 -9.32 5.52
N ASP A 115 3.56 -10.10 6.08
CA ASP A 115 4.66 -9.61 6.91
C ASP A 115 5.82 -9.07 6.05
N ALA A 116 6.73 -8.33 6.69
CA ALA A 116 7.92 -7.78 6.08
C ALA A 116 9.16 -7.99 6.95
N CYS A 117 10.30 -8.12 6.31
CA CYS A 117 11.61 -8.08 6.96
C CYS A 117 12.06 -6.61 7.04
N ILE A 118 12.32 -6.10 8.24
CA ILE A 118 12.81 -4.73 8.42
C ILE A 118 14.30 -4.69 8.12
N VAL A 119 14.71 -3.80 7.20
CA VAL A 119 16.10 -3.63 6.76
C VAL A 119 16.52 -2.16 6.84
N ASP A 120 17.82 -1.91 6.90
CA ASP A 120 18.38 -0.57 6.78
C ASP A 120 18.48 -0.07 5.32
N SER A 121 19.04 1.10 5.12
CA SER A 121 19.24 1.71 3.78
C SER A 121 20.09 0.86 2.83
N ASN A 122 20.88 -0.09 3.34
CA ASN A 122 21.77 -0.96 2.59
C ASN A 122 21.26 -2.39 2.49
N LEU A 123 19.98 -2.63 2.84
CA LEU A 123 19.34 -3.94 2.91
C LEU A 123 19.90 -4.87 3.98
N SER A 124 20.65 -4.37 4.95
CA SER A 124 21.11 -5.17 6.09
C SER A 124 19.93 -5.44 7.03
N ILE A 125 19.71 -6.72 7.35
CA ILE A 125 18.58 -7.16 8.17
C ILE A 125 18.75 -6.61 9.60
N SER A 126 17.75 -5.88 10.09
CA SER A 126 17.73 -5.38 11.48
C SER A 126 17.19 -6.41 12.51
N GLY A 127 16.84 -7.61 12.04
CA GLY A 127 16.58 -8.80 12.89
C GLY A 127 15.14 -9.02 13.32
N CYS A 128 14.17 -8.16 12.98
CA CYS A 128 12.78 -8.38 13.37
C CYS A 128 11.78 -8.33 12.21
N SER A 129 10.74 -9.13 12.35
CA SER A 129 9.53 -9.09 11.55
C SER A 129 8.72 -7.82 11.86
N PHE A 130 8.10 -7.22 10.84
CA PHE A 130 7.20 -6.09 11.04
C PHE A 130 5.99 -6.49 11.91
N PHE A 131 5.45 -7.69 11.70
CA PHE A 131 4.31 -8.19 12.47
C PHE A 131 4.65 -8.35 13.96
N GLU A 132 5.83 -8.89 14.27
CA GLU A 132 6.31 -9.01 15.64
C GLU A 132 6.54 -7.65 16.28
N PHE A 133 7.24 -6.76 15.57
CA PHE A 133 7.56 -5.41 16.03
C PHE A 133 6.31 -4.60 16.35
N LYS A 134 5.32 -4.58 15.45
CA LYS A 134 4.05 -3.84 15.62
C LYS A 134 3.01 -4.62 16.41
N LYS A 135 3.22 -5.95 16.64
CA LYS A 135 2.23 -6.86 17.22
C LYS A 135 0.94 -6.85 16.40
N CYS A 136 1.08 -7.03 15.08
CA CYS A 136 -0.03 -6.98 14.13
C CYS A 136 -1.06 -8.09 14.41
N LYS A 137 -2.35 -7.78 14.29
CA LYS A 137 -3.45 -8.75 14.43
C LYS A 137 -4.66 -8.28 13.66
N LYS A 138 -5.48 -9.22 13.18
CA LYS A 138 -6.80 -8.96 12.59
C LYS A 138 -7.77 -8.36 13.62
N GLY A 139 -8.79 -7.68 13.15
CA GLY A 139 -9.93 -7.24 13.90
C GLY A 139 -10.19 -5.74 13.84
N TYR A 140 -11.38 -5.38 13.37
CA TYR A 140 -11.81 -4.00 13.10
C TYR A 140 -11.56 -3.04 14.28
N TRP A 141 -12.09 -3.36 15.45
CA TRP A 141 -11.94 -2.50 16.63
C TRP A 141 -10.51 -2.39 17.11
N ARG A 142 -9.75 -3.49 16.99
CA ARG A 142 -8.34 -3.50 17.32
C ARG A 142 -7.57 -2.56 16.38
N ASN A 143 -7.76 -2.69 15.07
CA ASN A 143 -7.07 -1.89 14.06
C ASN A 143 -7.53 -0.43 14.01
N LEU A 144 -8.76 -0.14 14.45
CA LEU A 144 -9.20 1.24 14.69
C LEU A 144 -8.39 1.89 15.83
N ILE A 145 -8.08 1.13 16.90
CA ILE A 145 -7.34 1.63 18.06
C ILE A 145 -5.82 1.59 17.82
N LYS A 146 -5.31 0.48 17.33
CA LYS A 146 -3.89 0.25 17.03
C LYS A 146 -3.76 -0.33 15.63
N ASN A 147 -3.43 0.53 14.67
CA ASN A 147 -3.30 0.15 13.26
C ASN A 147 -2.20 -0.91 13.07
N SER A 148 -2.57 -2.02 12.40
CA SER A 148 -1.64 -3.05 11.94
C SER A 148 -1.33 -2.90 10.45
N TYR A 149 -2.18 -2.17 9.70
CA TYR A 149 -2.03 -2.05 8.25
C TYR A 149 -0.83 -1.20 7.88
N ILE A 150 -0.12 -1.63 6.85
CA ILE A 150 0.95 -0.90 6.18
C ILE A 150 0.81 -1.13 4.67
N GLY A 151 0.76 -0.05 3.91
CA GLY A 151 0.43 -0.06 2.49
C GLY A 151 1.26 -1.04 1.67
N CYS A 152 2.59 -0.96 1.77
CA CYS A 152 3.50 -1.79 0.98
C CYS A 152 3.37 -3.32 1.21
N CYS A 153 2.67 -3.73 2.28
CA CYS A 153 2.36 -5.13 2.58
C CYS A 153 0.93 -5.54 2.22
N MET A 154 0.17 -4.67 1.54
CA MET A 154 -1.24 -4.90 1.26
C MET A 154 -1.51 -5.23 -0.20
N ALA A 155 -2.41 -6.19 -0.41
CA ALA A 155 -3.09 -6.42 -1.68
C ALA A 155 -4.59 -6.59 -1.43
N PHE A 156 -5.44 -6.12 -2.35
CA PHE A 156 -6.89 -6.20 -2.19
C PHE A 156 -7.61 -6.37 -3.54
N LYS A 157 -8.80 -6.99 -3.49
CA LYS A 157 -9.67 -7.13 -4.64
C LYS A 157 -10.26 -5.78 -5.05
N ARG A 158 -10.36 -5.53 -6.35
CA ARG A 158 -10.91 -4.27 -6.90
C ARG A 158 -12.28 -3.90 -6.33
N SER A 159 -13.11 -4.87 -5.96
CA SER A 159 -14.43 -4.65 -5.36
C SER A 159 -14.40 -3.76 -4.09
N ILE A 160 -13.25 -3.68 -3.41
CA ILE A 160 -13.07 -2.75 -2.28
C ILE A 160 -13.14 -1.29 -2.73
N LEU A 161 -12.80 -0.98 -3.98
CA LEU A 161 -12.84 0.38 -4.51
C LEU A 161 -14.25 0.97 -4.53
N ASP A 162 -15.28 0.13 -4.63
CA ASP A 162 -16.68 0.58 -4.54
C ASP A 162 -16.95 1.31 -3.23
N TYR A 163 -16.22 0.96 -2.18
CA TYR A 163 -16.30 1.58 -0.86
C TYR A 163 -15.14 2.54 -0.60
N ALA A 164 -13.95 2.27 -1.10
CA ALA A 164 -12.76 3.03 -0.74
C ALA A 164 -12.69 4.38 -1.46
N ILE A 165 -13.04 4.45 -2.74
CA ILE A 165 -12.88 5.64 -3.59
C ILE A 165 -14.17 6.48 -3.63
N PRO A 166 -14.06 7.83 -3.61
CA PRO A 166 -12.85 8.63 -3.37
C PRO A 166 -12.42 8.59 -1.90
N PHE A 167 -11.13 8.75 -1.64
CA PHE A 167 -10.65 8.85 -0.26
C PHE A 167 -11.16 10.12 0.41
N PRO A 168 -11.70 10.07 1.64
CA PRO A 168 -12.04 11.28 2.37
C PRO A 168 -10.79 12.15 2.62
N ASP A 169 -10.91 13.46 2.49
CA ASP A 169 -9.76 14.37 2.55
C ASP A 169 -9.06 14.42 3.92
N ASN A 170 -9.76 13.99 4.97
CA ASN A 170 -9.27 14.10 6.34
C ASN A 170 -8.89 12.76 6.98
N ILE A 171 -8.79 11.67 6.22
CA ILE A 171 -8.32 10.39 6.78
C ILE A 171 -6.85 10.50 7.17
N PRO A 172 -6.43 9.91 8.30
CA PRO A 172 -5.05 10.00 8.74
C PRO A 172 -4.08 9.19 7.86
N MET A 173 -4.54 8.05 7.27
CA MET A 173 -3.72 7.21 6.41
C MET A 173 -4.59 6.34 5.50
N HIS A 174 -4.14 6.13 4.26
CA HIS A 174 -4.84 5.37 3.21
C HIS A 174 -4.88 3.87 3.49
N ASP A 175 -3.80 3.30 4.02
CA ASP A 175 -3.68 1.88 4.35
C ASP A 175 -4.69 1.47 5.44
N GLN A 176 -4.77 2.25 6.52
CA GLN A 176 -5.76 2.02 7.57
C GLN A 176 -7.19 2.18 7.05
N TRP A 177 -7.44 3.16 6.16
CA TRP A 177 -8.75 3.36 5.53
C TRP A 177 -9.19 2.14 4.73
N ILE A 178 -8.34 1.65 3.82
CA ILE A 178 -8.62 0.48 2.99
C ILE A 178 -8.77 -0.77 3.87
N GLY A 179 -7.86 -0.99 4.82
CA GLY A 179 -7.88 -2.15 5.70
C GLY A 179 -9.14 -2.22 6.56
N LEU A 180 -9.52 -1.12 7.21
CA LEU A 180 -10.74 -1.08 8.03
C LEU A 180 -12.02 -1.21 7.22
N LEU A 181 -12.08 -0.65 6.01
CA LEU A 181 -13.20 -0.89 5.10
C LEU A 181 -13.30 -2.35 4.71
N SER A 182 -12.17 -2.99 4.36
CA SER A 182 -12.14 -4.41 4.01
C SER A 182 -12.65 -5.30 5.15
N GLU A 183 -12.33 -4.99 6.41
CA GLU A 183 -12.88 -5.70 7.58
C GLU A 183 -14.39 -5.45 7.81
N ARG A 184 -14.95 -4.39 7.22
CA ARG A 184 -16.38 -4.04 7.36
C ARG A 184 -17.25 -4.64 6.27
N VAL A 185 -16.70 -4.83 5.07
CA VAL A 185 -17.48 -5.25 3.89
C VAL A 185 -17.07 -6.62 3.35
N GLY A 186 -16.02 -7.20 3.90
CA GLY A 186 -15.49 -8.51 3.50
C GLY A 186 -14.67 -9.14 4.62
N THR A 187 -13.73 -9.97 4.24
CA THR A 187 -12.80 -10.65 5.14
C THR A 187 -11.36 -10.27 4.80
N VAL A 188 -10.50 -10.27 5.81
CA VAL A 188 -9.08 -9.92 5.68
C VAL A 188 -8.22 -11.09 6.14
N GLU A 189 -7.19 -11.44 5.36
CA GLU A 189 -6.21 -12.44 5.74
C GLU A 189 -4.85 -11.81 6.07
N PHE A 190 -4.21 -12.33 7.15
CA PHE A 190 -2.86 -11.96 7.54
C PHE A 190 -1.94 -13.14 7.27
N CYS A 191 -0.95 -12.92 6.38
CA CYS A 191 0.07 -13.89 6.01
C CYS A 191 1.36 -13.60 6.80
N ASN A 192 1.85 -14.58 7.53
CA ASN A 192 3.06 -14.43 8.35
C ASN A 192 4.36 -14.54 7.52
N GLU A 193 4.28 -14.76 6.22
CA GLU A 193 5.45 -14.78 5.36
C GLU A 193 5.98 -13.37 5.13
N GLN A 194 7.28 -13.19 5.29
CA GLN A 194 7.96 -11.94 5.02
C GLN A 194 8.23 -11.83 3.51
N LEU A 195 7.32 -11.17 2.79
CA LEU A 195 7.35 -11.07 1.33
C LEU A 195 7.95 -9.75 0.81
N LEU A 196 8.46 -8.92 1.73
CA LEU A 196 9.02 -7.61 1.44
C LEU A 196 10.24 -7.35 2.33
N LEU A 197 11.27 -6.73 1.77
CA LEU A 197 12.32 -6.05 2.52
C LEU A 197 11.87 -4.61 2.74
N TYR A 198 11.39 -4.31 3.95
CA TYR A 198 10.89 -3.00 4.35
C TYR A 198 12.05 -2.10 4.76
N ARG A 199 12.40 -1.16 3.88
CA ARG A 199 13.56 -0.31 4.06
C ARG A 199 13.30 0.85 5.00
N ARG A 200 14.19 1.02 6.00
CA ARG A 200 14.13 2.14 6.94
C ARG A 200 15.30 3.09 6.72
N HIS A 201 14.95 4.36 6.48
CA HIS A 201 15.89 5.48 6.33
C HIS A 201 15.24 6.78 6.84
N SER A 202 16.01 7.86 6.91
CA SER A 202 15.55 9.15 7.47
C SER A 202 14.39 9.81 6.72
N ASN A 203 14.16 9.43 5.47
CA ASN A 203 13.16 10.07 4.60
C ASN A 203 11.86 9.26 4.44
N ASN A 204 11.66 8.17 5.21
CA ASN A 204 10.38 7.46 5.16
C ASN A 204 9.22 8.35 5.63
N ALA A 205 8.10 8.31 4.93
CA ALA A 205 6.89 9.06 5.26
C ALA A 205 6.27 8.67 6.62
N SER A 206 6.50 7.45 7.09
CA SER A 206 6.01 6.96 8.37
C SER A 206 7.08 7.08 9.45
N GLU A 207 6.81 7.89 10.49
CA GLU A 207 7.63 7.92 11.69
C GLU A 207 7.35 6.72 12.61
N MET A 208 8.40 6.28 13.33
CA MET A 208 8.27 5.22 14.34
C MET A 208 7.80 5.76 15.70
N THR A 209 7.70 7.07 15.84
CA THR A 209 7.32 7.78 17.05
C THR A 209 5.79 7.75 17.26
N HIS A 210 5.37 7.73 18.53
CA HIS A 210 3.95 7.81 18.85
C HIS A 210 3.45 9.26 18.75
N LEU A 211 2.35 9.44 18.03
CA LEU A 211 1.63 10.70 18.03
C LEU A 211 1.12 11.05 19.46
N PRO A 212 0.95 12.35 19.79
CA PRO A 212 0.31 12.77 21.01
C PRO A 212 -1.08 12.12 21.20
N LEU A 213 -1.44 11.75 22.45
CA LEU A 213 -2.69 11.06 22.75
C LEU A 213 -3.94 11.74 22.17
N GLY A 214 -4.00 13.09 22.27
CA GLY A 214 -5.13 13.86 21.71
C GLY A 214 -5.28 13.70 20.19
N GLU A 215 -4.16 13.69 19.47
CA GLU A 215 -4.12 13.49 18.01
C GLU A 215 -4.50 12.05 17.65
N MET A 216 -4.02 11.08 18.42
CA MET A 216 -4.40 9.68 18.25
C MET A 216 -5.91 9.48 18.40
N VAL A 217 -6.54 10.08 19.41
CA VAL A 217 -7.99 10.02 19.65
C VAL A 217 -8.75 10.71 18.50
N LYS A 218 -8.30 11.89 18.09
CA LYS A 218 -8.88 12.65 16.96
C LYS A 218 -8.85 11.82 15.68
N ASN A 219 -7.71 11.22 15.34
CA ASN A 219 -7.54 10.40 14.14
C ASN A 219 -8.47 9.18 14.13
N ARG A 220 -8.66 8.51 15.28
CA ARG A 220 -9.61 7.40 15.41
C ARG A 220 -11.05 7.84 15.23
N ALA A 221 -11.44 8.97 15.83
CA ALA A 221 -12.77 9.52 15.68
C ALA A 221 -13.08 9.91 14.22
N ILE A 222 -12.13 10.53 13.53
CA ILE A 222 -12.23 10.86 12.11
C ILE A 222 -12.41 9.58 11.28
N MET A 223 -11.54 8.59 11.48
CA MET A 223 -11.58 7.33 10.75
C MET A 223 -12.93 6.63 10.93
N LEU A 224 -13.38 6.48 12.18
CA LEU A 224 -14.68 5.87 12.51
C LEU A 224 -15.85 6.61 11.84
N LYS A 225 -15.84 7.95 11.89
CA LYS A 225 -16.88 8.78 11.27
C LYS A 225 -16.90 8.58 9.74
N CYS A 226 -15.74 8.60 9.08
CA CYS A 226 -15.61 8.41 7.65
C CYS A 226 -16.10 7.04 7.21
N ILE A 227 -15.69 5.96 7.91
CA ILE A 227 -16.13 4.59 7.61
C ILE A 227 -17.64 4.45 7.77
N ASN A 228 -18.21 4.90 8.89
CA ASN A 228 -19.65 4.80 9.11
C ASN A 228 -20.46 5.61 8.08
N LYS A 229 -19.98 6.78 7.68
CA LYS A 229 -20.60 7.57 6.62
C LYS A 229 -20.59 6.78 5.30
N ARG A 230 -19.42 6.26 4.89
CA ARG A 230 -19.25 5.53 3.63
C ARG A 230 -20.12 4.27 3.56
N ILE A 231 -20.19 3.47 4.63
CA ILE A 231 -21.02 2.27 4.69
C ILE A 231 -22.52 2.60 4.60
N ARG A 232 -22.96 3.72 5.21
CA ARG A 232 -24.37 4.15 5.10
C ARG A 232 -24.70 4.59 3.67
N GLU A 233 -23.87 5.41 3.05
CA GLU A 233 -24.06 5.89 1.68
C GLU A 233 -24.20 4.73 0.67
N LYS A 234 -23.42 3.65 0.86
CA LYS A 234 -23.43 2.48 -0.04
C LYS A 234 -24.54 1.44 0.23
N LYS A 235 -25.21 1.51 1.38
CA LYS A 235 -26.37 0.64 1.68
C LYS A 235 -27.67 1.08 0.99
N TRP A 236 -27.71 2.26 0.39
CA TRP A 236 -28.90 2.84 -0.24
C TRP A 236 -28.86 2.75 -1.76
N TYR A 237 -27.88 2.06 -2.33
CA TYR A 237 -27.73 1.70 -3.74
C TYR A 237 -27.57 0.19 -3.91
#